data_9fd917d571a22cba9e28a6abd9e5e862
#
_entry.id   9fd917d571a22cba9e28a6abd9e5e862
#
_cell.length_a   1.000
_cell.length_b   1.000
_cell.length_c   1.000
_cell.angle_alpha   90.00
_cell.angle_beta   90.00
_cell.angle_gamma   90.00
#
_symmetry.space_group_name_H-M   'P 1'
#
loop_
_entity.id
_entity.type
_entity.pdbx_description
1 polymer ?
#
loop_
_entity_poly.entity_id
_entity_poly.type
_entity_poly.pdbx_seq_one_letter_code
_entity_poly.pdbx_strand_id
1 'polypeptide(L)'
;MLNWTFVTTKDLPFEKDAPAAAVINGSLYYMPLNSHVIYKTDDPVSGKWEIYNNTFPLSIGDPDLFQDTDGKVYMYFGCTNNGYLQAVELDVNNKLNPIGRPVNVFKGNPAIHGWERPGDYNTQTDNPWTEAPWVNKHNGKYYYQYSAPGTQYKSYADGYYVSDKPLGPFTYAQSSPFSAKPEGFIDGAGHAATFADKYGNYWRIVTMVISVKHIFERRLGLFPVTFDKDDNMVAHTEFGDYPMVMPDHKINDVRELFPSWMMLSYKKSAEASSSLEANPPTLAFNEEVRDYWSAKTGDKGEWLSVDLGTVSTVKAVQLNFAENNTQLFGREGILAQQYLLEYSTDKKNWKKLVDKTTNQEDLTHQYHVFKIPVKARYIKVTNYRVPGGTFAISGFRVFGTGTGKKPAKVNSFEAIRDISDPRNVTLSWKKQPNAIGYNIRFGVQKEELNHIYQVYGDTELTIRSLNKDQKYWFAIDAFGENGVTRGDMQ
;
A
#
# COMPACT_ATOMS: atom_id res chain seq x y z
N MET A 1 -11.51 6.20 -10.41
CA MET A 1 -10.13 5.97 -9.89
C MET A 1 -9.19 5.32 -10.90
N LEU A 2 -9.63 4.97 -12.11
CA LEU A 2 -8.75 4.41 -13.16
C LEU A 2 -8.03 5.47 -14.00
N ASN A 3 -8.60 6.65 -14.12
CA ASN A 3 -8.06 7.73 -14.93
C ASN A 3 -7.73 8.92 -14.01
N TRP A 4 -6.49 9.33 -14.01
CA TRP A 4 -5.99 10.48 -13.26
C TRP A 4 -5.59 11.58 -14.22
N THR A 5 -5.98 12.82 -13.92
CA THR A 5 -5.53 14.00 -14.64
C THR A 5 -4.67 14.83 -13.70
N PHE A 6 -3.44 15.06 -14.09
CA PHE A 6 -2.56 15.97 -13.35
C PHE A 6 -2.95 17.41 -13.64
N VAL A 7 -3.32 18.16 -12.60
CA VAL A 7 -3.64 19.57 -12.69
C VAL A 7 -2.45 20.37 -12.17
N THR A 8 -1.78 21.07 -13.07
CA THR A 8 -0.66 21.96 -12.69
C THR A 8 -1.18 23.24 -12.07
N THR A 9 -0.50 23.72 -11.04
CA THR A 9 -0.75 25.03 -10.43
C THR A 9 0.56 25.69 -10.03
N LYS A 10 0.56 27.04 -10.03
CA LYS A 10 1.64 27.86 -9.47
C LYS A 10 1.23 28.51 -8.15
N ASP A 11 -0.01 28.34 -7.75
CA ASP A 11 -0.61 29.04 -6.61
C ASP A 11 -0.41 28.29 -5.30
N LEU A 12 -0.08 27.00 -5.37
CA LEU A 12 0.25 26.17 -4.21
C LEU A 12 1.75 26.02 -4.05
N PRO A 13 2.26 25.92 -2.79
CA PRO A 13 3.67 25.65 -2.58
C PRO A 13 4.00 24.21 -3.00
N PHE A 14 5.06 24.05 -3.77
CA PHE A 14 5.73 22.79 -3.98
C PHE A 14 6.65 22.48 -2.79
N GLU A 15 7.10 21.25 -2.67
CA GLU A 15 8.06 20.81 -1.65
C GLU A 15 7.53 20.89 -0.21
N LYS A 16 6.22 20.69 -0.03
CA LYS A 16 5.60 20.55 1.28
C LYS A 16 4.94 19.18 1.38
N ASP A 17 5.35 18.42 2.40
CA ASP A 17 4.86 17.08 2.67
C ASP A 17 3.48 17.09 3.37
N ALA A 18 2.84 15.92 3.43
CA ALA A 18 1.68 15.60 4.25
C ALA A 18 0.60 16.70 4.34
N PRO A 19 0.05 17.18 3.22
CA PRO A 19 -0.97 18.22 3.25
C PRO A 19 -2.34 17.67 3.64
N ALA A 20 -3.17 18.50 4.29
CA ALA A 20 -4.61 18.30 4.35
C ALA A 20 -5.28 18.78 3.06
N ALA A 21 -6.30 18.06 2.61
CA ALA A 21 -7.23 18.53 1.59
C ALA A 21 -8.64 18.09 1.94
N ALA A 22 -9.58 19.04 2.05
CA ALA A 22 -10.96 18.73 2.39
C ALA A 22 -11.94 19.64 1.66
N VAL A 23 -13.12 19.11 1.34
CA VAL A 23 -14.24 19.93 0.86
C VAL A 23 -15.04 20.42 2.06
N ILE A 24 -15.11 21.73 2.22
CA ILE A 24 -15.87 22.40 3.27
C ILE A 24 -16.87 23.36 2.61
N ASN A 25 -18.15 23.16 2.84
CA ASN A 25 -19.23 23.97 2.25
C ASN A 25 -19.14 24.11 0.72
N GLY A 26 -18.71 23.05 0.03
CA GLY A 26 -18.63 23.00 -1.44
C GLY A 26 -17.34 23.54 -2.05
N SER A 27 -16.43 24.11 -1.26
CA SER A 27 -15.11 24.57 -1.69
C SER A 27 -14.04 23.60 -1.24
N LEU A 28 -12.96 23.42 -2.01
CA LEU A 28 -11.80 22.63 -1.65
C LEU A 28 -10.78 23.50 -0.92
N TYR A 29 -10.40 23.07 0.27
CA TYR A 29 -9.36 23.68 1.09
C TYR A 29 -8.11 22.82 1.10
N TYR A 30 -6.94 23.48 1.16
CA TYR A 30 -5.64 22.82 1.22
C TYR A 30 -4.76 23.49 2.26
N MET A 31 -4.12 22.70 3.10
CA MET A 31 -3.17 23.17 4.11
C MET A 31 -1.92 22.29 4.11
N PRO A 32 -0.73 22.84 3.76
CA PRO A 32 0.52 22.07 3.79
C PRO A 32 1.05 21.89 5.22
N LEU A 33 1.89 20.87 5.39
CA LEU A 33 2.62 20.60 6.61
C LEU A 33 3.36 21.85 7.12
N ASN A 34 3.32 22.10 8.42
CA ASN A 34 4.00 23.20 9.09
C ASN A 34 3.74 24.59 8.46
N SER A 35 2.54 24.79 7.95
CA SER A 35 2.11 26.04 7.33
C SER A 35 1.18 26.83 8.24
N HIS A 36 1.28 28.16 8.15
CA HIS A 36 0.31 29.09 8.69
C HIS A 36 -0.68 29.60 7.62
N VAL A 37 -0.70 28.93 6.46
CA VAL A 37 -1.52 29.33 5.32
C VAL A 37 -2.50 28.23 4.97
N ILE A 38 -3.77 28.61 4.81
CA ILE A 38 -4.82 27.78 4.24
C ILE A 38 -5.18 28.35 2.87
N TYR A 39 -5.16 27.48 1.86
CA TYR A 39 -5.56 27.82 0.49
C TYR A 39 -6.99 27.31 0.23
N LYS A 40 -7.66 27.93 -0.73
CA LYS A 40 -9.02 27.58 -1.14
C LYS A 40 -9.17 27.64 -2.65
N THR A 41 -9.99 26.75 -3.21
CA THR A 41 -10.50 26.86 -4.58
C THR A 41 -11.94 26.39 -4.66
N ASP A 42 -12.72 27.02 -5.54
CA ASP A 42 -14.05 26.59 -5.92
C ASP A 42 -14.04 25.78 -7.22
N ASP A 43 -12.91 25.79 -7.95
CA ASP A 43 -12.69 25.02 -9.17
C ASP A 43 -11.27 24.42 -9.20
N PRO A 44 -11.10 23.22 -8.60
CA PRO A 44 -9.78 22.58 -8.52
C PRO A 44 -9.20 22.19 -9.89
N VAL A 45 -10.06 22.01 -10.91
CA VAL A 45 -9.63 21.64 -12.27
C VAL A 45 -8.96 22.81 -12.99
N SER A 46 -9.30 24.05 -12.62
CA SER A 46 -8.67 25.24 -13.17
C SER A 46 -7.21 25.41 -12.77
N GLY A 47 -6.77 24.74 -11.70
CA GLY A 47 -5.45 24.91 -11.10
C GLY A 47 -5.24 26.27 -10.40
N LYS A 48 -6.30 27.05 -10.21
CA LYS A 48 -6.24 28.36 -9.54
C LYS A 48 -6.65 28.21 -8.07
N TRP A 49 -5.84 28.79 -7.20
CA TRP A 49 -6.06 28.80 -5.76
C TRP A 49 -5.89 30.21 -5.19
N GLU A 50 -6.64 30.51 -4.16
CA GLU A 50 -6.50 31.74 -3.38
C GLU A 50 -6.00 31.45 -1.97
N ILE A 51 -5.30 32.38 -1.37
CA ILE A 51 -4.97 32.34 0.05
C ILE A 51 -6.23 32.69 0.83
N TYR A 52 -6.78 31.72 1.52
CA TYR A 52 -7.97 31.90 2.36
C TYR A 52 -7.61 32.45 3.74
N ASN A 53 -6.57 31.91 4.39
CA ASN A 53 -6.04 32.37 5.67
C ASN A 53 -4.51 32.36 5.59
N ASN A 54 -3.85 33.45 5.90
CA ASN A 54 -2.37 33.58 5.90
C ASN A 54 -1.79 33.81 7.31
N THR A 55 -2.60 33.72 8.33
CA THR A 55 -2.26 33.98 9.74
C THR A 55 -2.80 32.89 10.66
N PHE A 56 -2.93 31.65 10.16
CA PHE A 56 -3.38 30.54 10.99
C PHE A 56 -2.44 30.38 12.19
N PRO A 57 -2.97 30.40 13.44
CA PRO A 57 -2.12 30.64 14.62
C PRO A 57 -1.29 29.44 15.08
N LEU A 58 -1.55 28.22 14.54
CA LEU A 58 -0.86 26.99 14.94
C LEU A 58 0.11 26.55 13.85
N SER A 59 1.26 26.00 14.26
CA SER A 59 2.13 25.24 13.37
C SER A 59 1.73 23.77 13.47
N ILE A 60 1.29 23.19 12.36
CA ILE A 60 0.57 21.91 12.32
C ILE A 60 1.43 20.87 11.61
N GLY A 61 1.74 19.78 12.33
CA GLY A 61 2.28 18.56 11.71
C GLY A 61 1.13 17.66 11.25
N ASP A 62 1.20 17.18 10.01
CA ASP A 62 0.24 16.27 9.39
C ASP A 62 -1.22 16.63 9.69
N PRO A 63 -1.73 17.73 9.10
CA PRO A 63 -3.11 18.14 9.33
C PRO A 63 -4.12 17.19 8.64
N ASP A 64 -5.30 17.04 9.25
CA ASP A 64 -6.53 16.57 8.59
C ASP A 64 -7.64 17.58 8.86
N LEU A 65 -8.44 17.89 7.85
CA LEU A 65 -9.60 18.76 7.93
C LEU A 65 -10.86 17.94 7.73
N PHE A 66 -11.74 17.97 8.72
CA PHE A 66 -13.00 17.22 8.70
C PHE A 66 -14.20 18.13 8.91
N GLN A 67 -15.14 18.13 7.95
CA GLN A 67 -16.44 18.76 8.15
C GLN A 67 -17.47 17.73 8.60
N ASP A 68 -18.11 17.96 9.73
CA ASP A 68 -19.18 17.11 10.22
C ASP A 68 -20.53 17.44 9.57
N THR A 69 -21.50 16.55 9.72
CA THR A 69 -22.85 16.66 9.17
C THR A 69 -23.67 17.83 9.73
N ASP A 70 -23.29 18.37 10.89
CA ASP A 70 -23.88 19.58 11.48
C ASP A 70 -23.27 20.88 10.94
N GLY A 71 -22.29 20.77 10.00
CA GLY A 71 -21.59 21.90 9.39
C GLY A 71 -20.37 22.40 10.15
N LYS A 72 -20.11 21.90 11.34
CA LYS A 72 -18.89 22.21 12.10
C LYS A 72 -17.66 21.61 11.43
N VAL A 73 -16.52 22.27 11.60
CA VAL A 73 -15.24 21.82 11.06
C VAL A 73 -14.29 21.56 12.20
N TYR A 74 -13.55 20.47 12.07
CA TYR A 74 -12.52 20.05 13.01
C TYR A 74 -11.20 19.87 12.29
N MET A 75 -10.10 20.10 13.00
CA MET A 75 -8.76 19.77 12.57
C MET A 75 -8.19 18.73 13.53
N TYR A 76 -7.65 17.66 12.95
CA TYR A 76 -6.89 16.65 13.66
C TYR A 76 -5.45 16.70 13.15
N PHE A 77 -4.46 16.61 14.05
CA PHE A 77 -3.08 16.84 13.65
C PHE A 77 -2.08 16.25 14.63
N GLY A 78 -0.86 16.08 14.16
CA GLY A 78 0.29 15.65 14.91
C GLY A 78 1.22 14.76 14.11
N CYS A 79 2.52 15.02 14.23
CA CYS A 79 3.60 14.22 13.71
C CYS A 79 4.70 14.25 14.76
N THR A 80 4.85 13.18 15.54
CA THR A 80 5.69 13.20 16.74
C THR A 80 6.16 11.80 17.16
N ASN A 81 7.31 11.72 17.80
CA ASN A 81 7.82 10.47 18.38
C ASN A 81 7.62 10.36 19.89
N ASN A 82 7.09 11.39 20.55
CA ASN A 82 6.87 11.37 22.01
C ASN A 82 5.72 12.28 22.47
N GLY A 83 5.02 12.94 21.56
CA GLY A 83 3.91 13.85 21.85
C GLY A 83 2.54 13.18 21.70
N TYR A 84 1.53 14.02 21.77
CA TYR A 84 0.15 13.64 21.52
C TYR A 84 -0.27 14.01 20.08
N LEU A 85 -1.09 13.19 19.47
CA LEU A 85 -1.96 13.61 18.41
C LEU A 85 -3.11 14.43 19.02
N GLN A 86 -3.53 15.47 18.31
CA GLN A 86 -4.39 16.52 18.85
C GLN A 86 -5.62 16.75 17.96
N ALA A 87 -6.60 17.46 18.51
CA ALA A 87 -7.80 17.89 17.81
C ALA A 87 -8.24 19.26 18.27
N VAL A 88 -8.89 20.03 17.35
CA VAL A 88 -9.48 21.35 17.65
C VAL A 88 -10.67 21.61 16.74
N GLU A 89 -11.70 22.30 17.24
CA GLU A 89 -12.80 22.84 16.41
C GLU A 89 -12.33 24.11 15.71
N LEU A 90 -12.75 24.32 14.47
CA LEU A 90 -12.41 25.49 13.66
C LEU A 90 -13.66 26.35 13.40
N ASP A 91 -13.48 27.66 13.43
CA ASP A 91 -14.55 28.62 13.17
C ASP A 91 -14.72 28.87 11.67
N VAL A 92 -15.79 28.32 11.10
CA VAL A 92 -16.15 28.49 9.68
C VAL A 92 -16.44 29.93 9.29
N ASN A 93 -16.83 30.80 10.27
CA ASN A 93 -17.13 32.20 10.06
C ASN A 93 -15.90 33.10 10.26
N ASN A 94 -14.79 32.53 10.77
CA ASN A 94 -13.57 33.28 11.06
C ASN A 94 -12.35 32.61 10.41
N LYS A 95 -12.40 32.43 9.09
CA LYS A 95 -11.30 31.91 8.24
C LYS A 95 -10.70 30.58 8.74
N LEU A 96 -11.51 29.70 9.33
CA LEU A 96 -11.09 28.44 9.93
C LEU A 96 -10.06 28.61 11.06
N ASN A 97 -10.06 29.72 11.78
CA ASN A 97 -9.25 29.84 12.98
C ASN A 97 -9.74 28.91 14.08
N PRO A 98 -8.85 28.39 14.95
CA PRO A 98 -9.24 27.46 16.01
C PRO A 98 -10.15 28.13 17.05
N ILE A 99 -11.16 27.37 17.50
CA ILE A 99 -12.01 27.73 18.63
C ILE A 99 -11.40 27.13 19.90
N GLY A 100 -10.77 27.97 20.70
CA GLY A 100 -10.12 27.54 21.94
C GLY A 100 -8.73 26.92 21.71
N ARG A 101 -8.34 26.07 22.64
CA ARG A 101 -7.03 25.36 22.58
C ARG A 101 -7.20 23.95 22.07
N PRO A 102 -6.23 23.42 21.31
CA PRO A 102 -6.22 22.01 20.96
C PRO A 102 -6.28 21.09 22.17
N VAL A 103 -7.02 19.99 22.04
CA VAL A 103 -7.07 18.92 23.03
C VAL A 103 -6.06 17.82 22.67
N ASN A 104 -5.34 17.31 23.65
CA ASN A 104 -4.52 16.13 23.49
C ASN A 104 -5.44 14.91 23.46
N VAL A 105 -5.35 14.11 22.38
CA VAL A 105 -6.22 12.94 22.18
C VAL A 105 -5.54 11.68 22.66
N PHE A 106 -4.48 11.27 22.04
CA PHE A 106 -3.69 10.08 22.40
C PHE A 106 -2.24 10.23 21.92
N LYS A 107 -1.39 9.32 22.36
CA LYS A 107 -0.01 9.15 21.89
C LYS A 107 0.30 7.66 21.70
N GLY A 108 1.32 7.33 20.90
CA GLY A 108 1.76 5.97 20.71
C GLY A 108 2.11 5.26 22.03
N ASN A 109 1.82 3.98 22.09
CA ASN A 109 2.12 3.12 23.24
C ASN A 109 2.70 1.77 22.79
N PRO A 110 3.94 1.75 22.25
CA PRO A 110 4.55 0.54 21.74
C PRO A 110 4.80 -0.53 22.81
N ALA A 111 4.74 -0.16 24.10
CA ALA A 111 4.80 -1.12 25.20
C ALA A 111 3.60 -2.06 25.26
N ILE A 112 2.44 -1.60 24.75
CA ILE A 112 1.18 -2.37 24.68
C ILE A 112 0.91 -2.79 23.24
N HIS A 113 1.07 -1.88 22.26
CA HIS A 113 0.71 -2.08 20.86
C HIS A 113 1.97 -2.47 20.08
N GLY A 114 2.15 -3.77 19.83
CA GLY A 114 3.36 -4.29 19.18
C GLY A 114 3.58 -3.71 17.78
N TRP A 115 2.52 -3.42 17.03
CA TRP A 115 2.58 -2.86 15.69
C TRP A 115 3.16 -1.42 15.64
N GLU A 116 3.12 -0.69 16.75
CA GLU A 116 3.73 0.64 16.84
C GLU A 116 5.26 0.58 17.03
N ARG A 117 5.86 -0.59 17.30
CA ARG A 117 7.33 -0.70 17.46
C ARG A 117 8.05 -0.46 16.14
N PRO A 118 9.14 0.35 16.12
CA PRO A 118 9.95 0.57 14.94
C PRO A 118 10.64 -0.69 14.40
N GLY A 119 11.17 -0.57 13.17
CA GLY A 119 11.85 -1.64 12.45
C GLY A 119 10.91 -2.37 11.49
N ASP A 120 11.46 -2.91 10.40
CA ASP A 120 10.71 -3.63 9.36
C ASP A 120 9.82 -4.75 9.91
N TYR A 121 10.22 -5.33 11.05
CA TYR A 121 9.50 -6.44 11.71
C TYR A 121 9.11 -6.11 13.16
N ASN A 122 8.93 -4.83 13.49
CA ASN A 122 8.54 -4.35 14.82
C ASN A 122 9.50 -4.83 15.94
N THR A 123 10.81 -4.79 15.72
CA THR A 123 11.84 -5.34 16.61
C THR A 123 12.59 -4.29 17.44
N GLN A 124 12.51 -3.01 17.08
CA GLN A 124 13.23 -1.95 17.76
C GLN A 124 12.47 -1.46 18.99
N THR A 125 13.19 -0.83 19.92
CA THR A 125 12.65 -0.37 21.21
C THR A 125 12.50 1.15 21.31
N ASP A 126 12.91 1.87 20.26
CA ASP A 126 12.78 3.32 20.20
C ASP A 126 11.30 3.74 20.17
N ASN A 127 11.04 5.01 20.47
CA ASN A 127 9.70 5.56 20.31
C ASN A 127 9.33 5.61 18.82
N PRO A 128 8.12 5.18 18.45
CA PRO A 128 7.63 5.30 17.09
C PRO A 128 7.42 6.77 16.69
N TRP A 129 7.48 7.06 15.40
CA TRP A 129 6.72 8.17 14.86
C TRP A 129 5.24 7.81 14.89
N THR A 130 4.43 8.72 15.46
CA THR A 130 2.97 8.68 15.42
C THR A 130 2.51 9.90 14.64
N GLU A 131 1.79 9.67 13.54
CA GLU A 131 1.56 10.72 12.53
C GLU A 131 0.29 10.47 11.71
N ALA A 132 0.06 11.28 10.68
CA ALA A 132 -0.99 11.09 9.67
C ALA A 132 -2.40 10.94 10.24
N PRO A 133 -2.90 11.85 11.04
CA PRO A 133 -4.29 11.85 11.45
C PRO A 133 -5.23 11.83 10.26
N TRP A 134 -6.30 11.05 10.36
CA TRP A 134 -7.41 11.08 9.42
C TRP A 134 -8.69 10.67 10.14
N VAL A 135 -9.77 11.43 9.98
CA VAL A 135 -11.02 11.12 10.67
C VAL A 135 -12.14 10.81 9.69
N ASN A 136 -12.81 9.70 9.95
CA ASN A 136 -14.09 9.35 9.31
C ASN A 136 -15.20 9.28 10.35
N LYS A 137 -16.43 9.57 9.93
CA LYS A 137 -17.63 9.31 10.70
C LYS A 137 -18.41 8.15 10.09
N HIS A 138 -18.70 7.13 10.89
CA HIS A 138 -19.49 5.97 10.50
C HIS A 138 -20.44 5.59 11.63
N ASN A 139 -21.71 5.34 11.33
CA ASN A 139 -22.76 4.99 12.30
C ASN A 139 -22.78 5.90 13.55
N GLY A 140 -22.55 7.20 13.35
CA GLY A 140 -22.54 8.20 14.43
C GLY A 140 -21.27 8.29 15.24
N LYS A 141 -20.30 7.40 15.02
CA LYS A 141 -19.00 7.37 15.70
C LYS A 141 -17.90 7.99 14.84
N TYR A 142 -16.90 8.58 15.50
CA TYR A 142 -15.71 9.17 14.89
C TYR A 142 -14.54 8.20 15.02
N TYR A 143 -13.91 7.88 13.89
CA TYR A 143 -12.76 6.98 13.78
C TYR A 143 -11.52 7.83 13.50
N TYR A 144 -10.75 8.09 14.55
CA TYR A 144 -9.50 8.83 14.46
C TYR A 144 -8.37 7.86 14.14
N GLN A 145 -8.00 7.80 12.86
CA GLN A 145 -6.94 6.95 12.30
C GLN A 145 -5.59 7.64 12.49
N TYR A 146 -4.53 6.85 12.64
CA TYR A 146 -3.17 7.33 12.76
C TYR A 146 -2.18 6.28 12.30
N SER A 147 -0.97 6.71 11.94
CA SER A 147 0.10 5.87 11.43
C SER A 147 1.23 5.70 12.42
N ALA A 148 1.84 4.53 12.43
CA ALA A 148 3.06 4.17 13.13
C ALA A 148 3.70 2.94 12.44
N PRO A 149 4.99 2.61 12.68
CA PRO A 149 5.95 3.31 13.52
C PRO A 149 6.80 4.34 12.77
N GLY A 150 6.66 4.44 11.46
CA GLY A 150 7.41 5.36 10.62
C GLY A 150 7.52 4.83 9.18
N THR A 151 7.43 5.73 8.24
CA THR A 151 7.27 5.48 6.80
C THR A 151 8.42 4.70 6.14
N GLN A 152 9.59 4.65 6.77
CA GLN A 152 10.76 3.93 6.26
C GLN A 152 10.68 2.42 6.46
N TYR A 153 9.74 1.93 7.28
CA TYR A 153 9.65 0.52 7.66
C TYR A 153 8.56 -0.21 6.87
N LYS A 154 8.79 -1.49 6.56
CA LYS A 154 7.79 -2.41 6.01
C LYS A 154 6.57 -2.55 6.92
N SER A 155 6.77 -2.42 8.24
CA SER A 155 5.75 -2.49 9.27
C SER A 155 4.87 -1.24 9.38
N TYR A 156 5.10 -0.21 8.54
CA TYR A 156 4.31 1.02 8.58
C TYR A 156 2.83 0.72 8.34
N ALA A 157 2.01 1.05 9.31
CA ALA A 157 0.62 0.62 9.39
C ALA A 157 -0.25 1.71 10.02
N ASP A 158 -1.58 1.54 9.93
CA ASP A 158 -2.51 2.44 10.60
C ASP A 158 -3.41 1.70 11.57
N GLY A 159 -3.52 2.28 12.77
CA GLY A 159 -4.53 1.97 13.77
C GLY A 159 -5.55 3.07 13.92
N TYR A 160 -6.47 2.92 14.84
CA TYR A 160 -7.47 3.95 15.10
C TYR A 160 -7.99 3.92 16.53
N TYR A 161 -8.55 5.06 16.92
CA TYR A 161 -9.33 5.27 18.14
C TYR A 161 -10.76 5.65 17.76
N VAL A 162 -11.73 5.33 18.60
CA VAL A 162 -13.17 5.59 18.36
C VAL A 162 -13.75 6.45 19.46
N SER A 163 -14.66 7.38 19.09
CA SER A 163 -15.40 8.22 20.02
C SER A 163 -16.82 8.50 19.51
N ASP A 164 -17.75 8.78 20.41
CA ASP A 164 -19.07 9.31 20.09
C ASP A 164 -19.06 10.85 19.88
N LYS A 165 -17.92 11.50 20.11
CA LYS A 165 -17.76 12.96 20.00
C LYS A 165 -16.51 13.31 19.19
N PRO A 166 -16.53 14.38 18.37
CA PRO A 166 -15.42 14.73 17.49
C PRO A 166 -14.12 15.10 18.24
N LEU A 167 -14.21 15.63 19.44
CA LEU A 167 -13.06 15.98 20.28
C LEU A 167 -12.77 14.94 21.39
N GLY A 168 -13.45 13.81 21.36
CA GLY A 168 -13.25 12.72 22.32
C GLY A 168 -14.14 12.81 23.59
N PRO A 169 -13.85 11.98 24.60
CA PRO A 169 -12.70 11.09 24.71
C PRO A 169 -12.71 9.95 23.69
N PHE A 170 -11.54 9.60 23.19
CA PHE A 170 -11.34 8.51 22.24
C PHE A 170 -10.81 7.25 22.93
N THR A 171 -11.29 6.08 22.49
CA THR A 171 -10.90 4.77 22.99
C THR A 171 -10.17 4.00 21.90
N TYR A 172 -9.05 3.37 22.21
CA TYR A 172 -8.26 2.55 21.29
C TYR A 172 -9.07 1.35 20.78
N ALA A 173 -9.09 1.16 19.48
CA ALA A 173 -9.72 0.00 18.86
C ALA A 173 -8.80 -1.22 18.93
N GLN A 174 -9.21 -2.27 19.62
CA GLN A 174 -8.40 -3.50 19.80
C GLN A 174 -8.13 -4.25 18.49
N SER A 175 -8.89 -3.97 17.44
CA SER A 175 -8.67 -4.44 16.07
C SER A 175 -7.58 -3.65 15.32
N SER A 176 -6.87 -2.71 15.97
CA SER A 176 -5.70 -2.06 15.38
C SER A 176 -4.46 -2.98 15.38
N PRO A 177 -3.62 -2.90 14.32
CA PRO A 177 -3.74 -2.01 13.16
C PRO A 177 -4.76 -2.56 12.17
N PHE A 178 -5.62 -1.70 11.62
CA PHE A 178 -6.62 -2.13 10.64
C PHE A 178 -6.11 -2.13 9.19
N SER A 179 -4.99 -1.44 8.96
CA SER A 179 -4.33 -1.35 7.66
C SER A 179 -2.83 -1.65 7.85
N ALA A 180 -2.38 -2.79 7.40
CA ALA A 180 -0.99 -3.22 7.47
C ALA A 180 -0.65 -4.14 6.30
N LYS A 181 0.54 -3.98 5.72
CA LYS A 181 1.08 -4.86 4.69
C LYS A 181 2.60 -4.94 4.83
N PRO A 182 3.11 -5.68 5.84
CA PRO A 182 4.55 -5.76 6.11
C PRO A 182 5.29 -6.70 5.14
N GLU A 183 4.56 -7.48 4.35
CA GLU A 183 5.08 -8.49 3.44
C GLU A 183 4.35 -8.44 2.10
N GLY A 184 4.94 -9.03 1.07
CA GLY A 184 4.49 -9.03 -0.32
C GLY A 184 5.39 -8.20 -1.21
N PHE A 185 4.96 -7.86 -2.43
CA PHE A 185 5.78 -7.12 -3.38
C PHE A 185 6.00 -5.67 -2.96
N ILE A 186 4.95 -5.02 -2.46
CA ILE A 186 4.99 -3.65 -1.94
C ILE A 186 4.64 -3.66 -0.46
N ASP A 187 5.32 -2.83 0.31
CA ASP A 187 5.25 -2.83 1.76
C ASP A 187 4.68 -1.54 2.35
N GLY A 188 4.30 -1.59 3.61
CA GLY A 188 3.73 -0.48 4.37
C GLY A 188 2.21 -0.57 4.43
N ALA A 189 1.49 0.48 4.19
CA ALA A 189 0.07 0.75 4.21
C ALA A 189 -0.34 1.78 5.26
N GLY A 190 0.59 2.66 5.63
CA GLY A 190 0.38 3.80 6.53
C GLY A 190 0.27 5.13 5.78
N HIS A 191 0.14 6.22 6.53
CA HIS A 191 -0.04 7.61 6.10
C HIS A 191 -1.12 7.73 5.03
N ALA A 192 -2.35 7.54 5.40
CA ALA A 192 -3.42 7.26 4.46
C ALA A 192 -4.68 8.09 4.68
N ALA A 193 -5.47 8.19 3.62
CA ALA A 193 -6.79 8.77 3.62
C ALA A 193 -7.85 7.71 3.31
N THR A 194 -8.86 7.58 4.16
CA THR A 194 -10.02 6.71 3.94
C THR A 194 -11.20 7.54 3.44
N PHE A 195 -11.79 7.16 2.32
CA PHE A 195 -12.90 7.89 1.68
C PHE A 195 -13.92 6.95 1.08
N ALA A 196 -15.14 7.44 0.86
CA ALA A 196 -16.18 6.72 0.15
C ALA A 196 -16.23 7.15 -1.33
N ASP A 197 -16.42 6.17 -2.24
CA ASP A 197 -16.72 6.47 -3.64
C ASP A 197 -18.19 6.87 -3.83
N LYS A 198 -18.57 7.24 -5.04
CA LYS A 198 -19.95 7.65 -5.38
C LYS A 198 -21.00 6.54 -5.19
N TYR A 199 -20.59 5.30 -5.04
CA TYR A 199 -21.46 4.15 -4.77
C TYR A 199 -21.55 3.82 -3.27
N GLY A 200 -20.76 4.53 -2.43
CA GLY A 200 -20.66 4.32 -0.99
C GLY A 200 -19.71 3.16 -0.61
N ASN A 201 -18.85 2.68 -1.52
CA ASN A 201 -17.76 1.79 -1.16
C ASN A 201 -16.65 2.59 -0.50
N TYR A 202 -16.09 2.08 0.59
CA TYR A 202 -14.95 2.71 1.23
C TYR A 202 -13.65 2.23 0.60
N TRP A 203 -12.74 3.16 0.44
CA TRP A 203 -11.42 2.99 -0.11
C TRP A 203 -10.38 3.68 0.76
N ARG A 204 -9.18 3.19 0.71
CA ARG A 204 -8.05 3.78 1.38
C ARG A 204 -6.90 3.99 0.41
N ILE A 205 -6.46 5.25 0.26
CA ILE A 205 -5.21 5.59 -0.42
C ILE A 205 -4.13 5.65 0.65
N VAL A 206 -3.06 4.89 0.44
CA VAL A 206 -1.96 4.73 1.38
C VAL A 206 -0.61 5.02 0.71
N THR A 207 0.38 5.31 1.51
CA THR A 207 1.77 5.43 1.08
C THR A 207 2.44 4.06 1.10
N MET A 208 2.98 3.62 -0.06
CA MET A 208 3.65 2.31 -0.19
C MET A 208 5.13 2.48 -0.50
N VAL A 209 5.95 1.63 0.08
CA VAL A 209 7.38 1.52 -0.26
C VAL A 209 7.50 0.68 -1.52
N ILE A 210 7.97 1.28 -2.60
CA ILE A 210 8.17 0.61 -3.90
C ILE A 210 9.44 1.04 -4.63
N SER A 211 10.30 1.83 -4.00
CA SER A 211 11.60 2.22 -4.52
C SER A 211 12.73 1.50 -3.80
N VAL A 212 13.74 1.11 -4.57
CA VAL A 212 14.99 0.54 -4.04
C VAL A 212 16.03 1.62 -3.72
N LYS A 213 15.82 2.87 -4.11
CA LYS A 213 16.84 3.92 -4.06
C LYS A 213 16.65 4.92 -2.93
N HIS A 214 15.43 5.26 -2.61
CA HIS A 214 15.17 6.30 -1.63
C HIS A 214 13.96 5.97 -0.77
N ILE A 215 14.12 5.99 0.56
CA ILE A 215 13.08 5.60 1.51
C ILE A 215 11.82 6.48 1.45
N PHE A 216 11.96 7.71 0.96
CA PHE A 216 10.84 8.62 0.76
C PHE A 216 10.31 8.65 -0.68
N GLU A 217 10.87 7.85 -1.61
CA GLU A 217 10.23 7.63 -2.88
C GLU A 217 9.12 6.60 -2.70
N ARG A 218 7.90 7.11 -2.60
CA ARG A 218 6.69 6.32 -2.31
C ARG A 218 5.70 6.46 -3.45
N ARG A 219 4.82 5.47 -3.55
CA ARG A 219 3.71 5.46 -4.50
C ARG A 219 2.40 5.26 -3.74
N LEU A 220 1.31 5.60 -4.40
CA LEU A 220 -0.01 5.41 -3.83
C LEU A 220 -0.46 3.96 -4.01
N GLY A 221 -0.77 3.31 -2.90
CA GLY A 221 -1.53 2.06 -2.88
C GLY A 221 -3.02 2.35 -2.69
N LEU A 222 -3.87 1.50 -3.22
CA LEU A 222 -5.32 1.61 -3.07
C LEU A 222 -5.87 0.30 -2.53
N PHE A 223 -6.49 0.35 -1.35
CA PHE A 223 -7.11 -0.82 -0.73
C PHE A 223 -8.60 -0.59 -0.48
N PRO A 224 -9.45 -1.59 -0.68
CA PRO A 224 -10.83 -1.54 -0.22
C PRO A 224 -10.88 -1.59 1.31
N VAL A 225 -11.83 -0.86 1.88
CA VAL A 225 -12.12 -0.85 3.32
C VAL A 225 -13.55 -1.27 3.55
N THR A 226 -13.76 -2.10 4.55
CA THR A 226 -15.10 -2.46 5.03
C THR A 226 -15.21 -2.20 6.52
N PHE A 227 -16.44 -2.20 7.01
CA PHE A 227 -16.72 -2.27 8.44
C PHE A 227 -17.32 -3.65 8.72
N ASP A 228 -16.83 -4.32 9.76
CA ASP A 228 -17.39 -5.60 10.19
C ASP A 228 -18.72 -5.40 10.94
N LYS A 229 -19.33 -6.48 11.44
CA LYS A 229 -20.61 -6.43 12.15
C LYS A 229 -20.58 -5.66 13.48
N ASP A 230 -19.40 -5.40 14.03
CA ASP A 230 -19.16 -4.66 15.26
C ASP A 230 -18.63 -3.24 14.99
N ASP A 231 -18.75 -2.77 13.74
CA ASP A 231 -18.25 -1.49 13.24
C ASP A 231 -16.72 -1.33 13.32
N ASN A 232 -15.94 -2.43 13.34
CA ASN A 232 -14.50 -2.31 13.22
C ASN A 232 -14.07 -2.09 11.76
N MET A 233 -13.11 -1.20 11.55
CA MET A 233 -12.51 -0.97 10.23
C MET A 233 -11.61 -2.14 9.81
N VAL A 234 -11.69 -2.52 8.54
CA VAL A 234 -10.87 -3.58 7.93
C VAL A 234 -10.38 -3.11 6.57
N ALA A 235 -9.07 -2.93 6.40
CA ALA A 235 -8.45 -2.71 5.10
C ALA A 235 -8.01 -4.05 4.52
N HIS A 236 -8.49 -4.38 3.33
CA HIS A 236 -8.20 -5.66 2.66
C HIS A 236 -6.89 -5.56 1.89
N THR A 237 -5.79 -5.90 2.55
CA THR A 237 -4.42 -5.74 2.03
C THR A 237 -3.81 -7.02 1.43
N GLU A 238 -4.44 -8.19 1.63
CA GLU A 238 -3.88 -9.52 1.30
C GLU A 238 -3.47 -9.68 -0.18
N PHE A 239 -4.27 -9.14 -1.08
CA PHE A 239 -3.98 -9.12 -2.52
C PHE A 239 -3.96 -7.70 -3.08
N GLY A 240 -3.60 -6.72 -2.25
CA GLY A 240 -3.59 -5.31 -2.64
C GLY A 240 -2.54 -4.95 -3.69
N ASP A 241 -1.54 -5.79 -3.89
CA ASP A 241 -0.54 -5.70 -4.95
C ASP A 241 -0.80 -6.67 -6.14
N TYR A 242 -1.98 -7.31 -6.15
CA TYR A 242 -2.48 -8.13 -7.26
C TYR A 242 -3.49 -7.35 -8.10
N PRO A 243 -3.79 -7.82 -9.33
CA PRO A 243 -4.82 -7.22 -10.17
C PRO A 243 -6.17 -7.12 -9.46
N MET A 244 -6.76 -5.93 -9.51
CA MET A 244 -8.06 -5.64 -8.94
C MET A 244 -8.98 -5.01 -9.98
N VAL A 245 -10.28 -5.33 -9.92
CA VAL A 245 -11.32 -4.72 -10.75
C VAL A 245 -11.96 -3.57 -9.98
N MET A 246 -12.04 -2.40 -10.62
CA MET A 246 -12.77 -1.27 -10.02
C MET A 246 -14.28 -1.45 -10.24
N PRO A 247 -15.09 -1.42 -9.19
CA PRO A 247 -16.53 -1.61 -9.31
C PRO A 247 -17.23 -0.37 -9.88
N ASP A 248 -18.35 -0.58 -10.54
CA ASP A 248 -19.27 0.45 -11.00
C ASP A 248 -20.59 0.46 -10.20
N HIS A 249 -20.63 -0.23 -9.08
CA HIS A 249 -21.77 -0.40 -8.18
C HIS A 249 -21.34 -0.51 -6.72
N LYS A 250 -22.30 -0.53 -5.79
CA LYS A 250 -22.04 -0.88 -4.39
C LYS A 250 -21.69 -2.35 -4.30
N ILE A 251 -20.47 -2.67 -3.82
CA ILE A 251 -20.03 -4.04 -3.60
C ILE A 251 -20.71 -4.61 -2.34
N ASN A 252 -21.06 -5.90 -2.41
CA ASN A 252 -21.59 -6.65 -1.27
C ASN A 252 -20.50 -7.49 -0.60
N ASP A 253 -19.49 -7.88 -1.38
CA ASP A 253 -18.38 -8.71 -0.93
C ASP A 253 -17.09 -8.20 -1.58
N VAL A 254 -16.08 -7.89 -0.78
CA VAL A 254 -14.78 -7.40 -1.26
C VAL A 254 -14.12 -8.36 -2.26
N ARG A 255 -14.43 -9.66 -2.20
CA ARG A 255 -13.93 -10.68 -3.12
C ARG A 255 -14.36 -10.45 -4.58
N GLU A 256 -15.41 -9.67 -4.83
CA GLU A 256 -15.82 -9.26 -6.18
C GLU A 256 -14.74 -8.44 -6.91
N LEU A 257 -13.88 -7.76 -6.13
CA LEU A 257 -12.82 -6.92 -6.66
C LEU A 257 -11.60 -7.70 -7.17
N PHE A 258 -11.46 -8.96 -6.75
CA PHE A 258 -10.28 -9.77 -7.09
C PHE A 258 -10.61 -10.78 -8.19
N PRO A 259 -10.13 -10.58 -9.43
CA PRO A 259 -10.47 -11.42 -10.58
C PRO A 259 -9.82 -12.81 -10.52
N SER A 260 -9.18 -13.17 -9.41
CA SER A 260 -8.45 -14.42 -9.19
C SER A 260 -7.33 -14.67 -10.21
N TRP A 261 -6.71 -13.60 -10.71
CA TRP A 261 -5.51 -13.70 -11.53
C TRP A 261 -4.31 -13.84 -10.61
N MET A 262 -3.74 -15.03 -10.58
CA MET A 262 -2.67 -15.37 -9.66
C MET A 262 -1.30 -15.09 -10.27
N MET A 263 -0.29 -14.98 -9.40
CA MET A 263 1.10 -14.80 -9.78
C MET A 263 1.62 -16.08 -10.43
N LEU A 264 2.12 -15.96 -11.66
CA LEU A 264 2.67 -17.07 -12.45
C LEU A 264 4.21 -17.05 -12.50
N SER A 265 4.84 -15.93 -12.14
CA SER A 265 6.28 -15.71 -12.30
C SER A 265 7.09 -15.88 -11.01
N TYR A 266 6.48 -16.11 -9.86
CA TYR A 266 7.19 -16.19 -8.58
C TYR A 266 8.24 -17.30 -8.57
N LYS A 267 9.52 -16.90 -8.34
CA LYS A 267 10.71 -17.81 -8.31
C LYS A 267 10.82 -18.75 -9.50
N LYS A 268 10.32 -18.33 -10.67
CA LYS A 268 10.48 -19.08 -11.92
C LYS A 268 11.87 -18.89 -12.49
N SER A 269 12.27 -19.84 -13.33
CA SER A 269 13.54 -19.77 -14.05
C SER A 269 13.58 -18.54 -14.96
N ALA A 270 14.66 -17.79 -14.89
CA ALA A 270 14.83 -16.56 -15.64
C ALA A 270 16.18 -16.53 -16.35
N GLU A 271 16.22 -15.87 -17.50
CA GLU A 271 17.43 -15.64 -18.30
C GLU A 271 17.49 -14.17 -18.71
N ALA A 272 18.71 -13.67 -18.89
CA ALA A 272 18.95 -12.29 -19.30
C ALA A 272 20.09 -12.21 -20.32
N SER A 273 20.14 -11.12 -21.09
CA SER A 273 21.25 -10.81 -22.00
C SER A 273 22.57 -10.67 -21.25
N SER A 274 22.53 -10.03 -20.10
CA SER A 274 23.64 -9.82 -19.19
C SER A 274 23.13 -9.62 -17.76
N SER A 275 24.04 -9.69 -16.76
CA SER A 275 23.70 -9.36 -15.37
C SER A 275 24.92 -8.83 -14.62
N LEU A 276 24.70 -7.90 -13.72
CA LEU A 276 25.63 -7.62 -12.65
C LEU A 276 25.66 -8.82 -11.70
N GLU A 277 26.80 -9.14 -11.13
CA GLU A 277 26.96 -10.30 -10.24
C GLU A 277 26.05 -10.20 -9.00
N ALA A 278 25.97 -9.02 -8.40
CA ALA A 278 25.13 -8.77 -7.23
C ALA A 278 23.61 -8.70 -7.55
N ASN A 279 23.23 -8.61 -8.83
CA ASN A 279 21.88 -8.39 -9.27
C ASN A 279 21.44 -9.41 -10.33
N PRO A 280 21.40 -10.72 -9.99
CA PRO A 280 21.03 -11.78 -10.92
C PRO A 280 19.55 -11.74 -11.32
N PRO A 281 19.15 -12.39 -12.44
CA PRO A 281 17.78 -12.38 -12.96
C PRO A 281 16.71 -12.82 -11.97
N THR A 282 17.04 -13.69 -11.03
CA THR A 282 16.11 -14.22 -10.03
C THR A 282 15.54 -13.16 -9.10
N LEU A 283 16.25 -12.04 -8.89
CA LEU A 283 15.80 -10.94 -8.02
C LEU A 283 14.62 -10.18 -8.60
N ALA A 284 14.35 -10.25 -9.90
CA ALA A 284 13.14 -9.64 -10.48
C ALA A 284 11.85 -10.47 -10.28
N PHE A 285 11.94 -11.65 -9.61
CA PHE A 285 10.86 -12.62 -9.48
C PHE A 285 10.69 -13.17 -8.05
N ASN A 286 11.24 -12.47 -7.04
CA ASN A 286 11.24 -12.92 -5.64
C ASN A 286 10.14 -12.30 -4.78
N GLU A 287 9.36 -11.36 -5.32
CA GLU A 287 8.32 -10.58 -4.62
C GLU A 287 8.88 -9.69 -3.49
N GLU A 288 10.12 -9.23 -3.66
CA GLU A 288 10.77 -8.24 -2.79
C GLU A 288 11.11 -6.99 -3.61
N VAL A 289 10.38 -5.91 -3.39
CA VAL A 289 10.52 -4.68 -4.20
C VAL A 289 11.88 -3.99 -4.04
N ARG A 290 12.57 -4.23 -2.94
CA ARG A 290 13.90 -3.65 -2.67
C ARG A 290 15.04 -4.40 -3.37
N ASP A 291 14.77 -5.62 -3.84
CA ASP A 291 15.69 -6.40 -4.67
C ASP A 291 15.45 -6.09 -6.16
N TYR A 292 16.46 -6.27 -6.98
CA TYR A 292 16.32 -6.09 -8.43
C TYR A 292 17.38 -6.83 -9.24
N TRP A 293 17.00 -7.25 -10.44
CA TRP A 293 17.94 -7.61 -11.48
C TRP A 293 18.45 -6.35 -12.17
N SER A 294 19.75 -6.38 -12.59
CA SER A 294 20.33 -5.35 -13.44
C SER A 294 21.17 -5.96 -14.54
N ALA A 295 20.92 -5.56 -15.78
CA ALA A 295 21.86 -5.76 -16.87
C ALA A 295 23.18 -5.03 -16.60
N LYS A 296 24.26 -5.38 -17.32
CA LYS A 296 25.55 -4.70 -17.23
C LYS A 296 25.50 -3.27 -17.79
N THR A 297 24.62 -3.03 -18.75
CA THR A 297 24.47 -1.72 -19.41
C THR A 297 23.01 -1.26 -19.47
N GLY A 298 22.81 0.00 -19.90
CA GLY A 298 21.50 0.55 -20.27
C GLY A 298 21.25 0.50 -21.78
N ASP A 299 22.08 -0.22 -22.53
CA ASP A 299 22.04 -0.21 -23.98
C ASP A 299 20.77 -0.84 -24.54
N LYS A 300 20.36 -0.37 -25.70
CA LYS A 300 19.27 -0.99 -26.45
C LYS A 300 19.62 -2.44 -26.77
N GLY A 301 18.67 -3.34 -26.52
CA GLY A 301 18.82 -4.77 -26.77
C GLY A 301 19.13 -5.60 -25.53
N GLU A 302 19.43 -5.01 -24.36
CA GLU A 302 19.43 -5.75 -23.11
C GLU A 302 18.02 -6.30 -22.83
N TRP A 303 17.94 -7.53 -22.33
CA TRP A 303 16.65 -8.19 -22.11
C TRP A 303 16.64 -9.09 -20.87
N LEU A 304 15.44 -9.30 -20.34
CA LEU A 304 15.12 -10.25 -19.28
C LEU A 304 13.93 -11.12 -19.71
N SER A 305 14.01 -12.42 -19.52
CA SER A 305 12.89 -13.34 -19.79
C SER A 305 12.66 -14.33 -18.66
N VAL A 306 11.40 -14.75 -18.50
CA VAL A 306 10.95 -15.75 -17.52
C VAL A 306 10.34 -16.95 -18.26
N ASP A 307 10.66 -18.17 -17.77
CA ASP A 307 10.00 -19.42 -18.13
C ASP A 307 8.95 -19.76 -17.06
N LEU A 308 7.68 -19.64 -17.38
CA LEU A 308 6.56 -19.98 -16.46
C LEU A 308 6.47 -21.50 -16.17
N GLY A 309 7.33 -22.31 -16.83
CA GLY A 309 7.37 -23.76 -16.68
C GLY A 309 6.37 -24.49 -17.56
N THR A 310 5.17 -23.96 -17.70
CA THR A 310 4.10 -24.51 -18.53
C THR A 310 3.41 -23.42 -19.36
N VAL A 311 2.69 -23.80 -20.41
CA VAL A 311 1.87 -22.87 -21.18
C VAL A 311 0.66 -22.46 -20.32
N SER A 312 0.68 -21.24 -19.82
CA SER A 312 -0.35 -20.66 -18.95
C SER A 312 -1.20 -19.65 -19.69
N THR A 313 -2.33 -19.24 -19.09
CA THR A 313 -3.16 -18.13 -19.61
C THR A 313 -2.72 -16.84 -18.95
N VAL A 314 -1.96 -16.02 -19.66
CA VAL A 314 -1.48 -14.72 -19.17
C VAL A 314 -2.52 -13.65 -19.44
N LYS A 315 -2.86 -12.87 -18.42
CA LYS A 315 -3.91 -11.84 -18.44
C LYS A 315 -3.38 -10.43 -18.16
N ALA A 316 -2.30 -10.33 -17.39
CA ALA A 316 -1.64 -9.07 -17.12
C ALA A 316 -0.14 -9.25 -16.87
N VAL A 317 0.61 -8.17 -17.09
CA VAL A 317 2.04 -8.08 -16.76
C VAL A 317 2.30 -6.74 -16.08
N GLN A 318 3.05 -6.77 -14.98
CA GLN A 318 3.57 -5.59 -14.31
C GLN A 318 5.10 -5.58 -14.41
N LEU A 319 5.65 -4.41 -14.75
CA LEU A 319 7.08 -4.12 -14.73
C LEU A 319 7.34 -2.99 -13.74
N ASN A 320 8.25 -3.22 -12.81
CA ASN A 320 8.73 -2.25 -11.86
C ASN A 320 10.22 -2.00 -12.12
N PHE A 321 10.57 -0.83 -12.68
CA PHE A 321 11.96 -0.50 -13.02
C PHE A 321 12.70 0.01 -11.78
N ALA A 322 13.93 -0.49 -11.58
CA ALA A 322 14.72 -0.20 -10.37
C ALA A 322 15.61 1.06 -10.48
N GLU A 323 15.75 1.65 -11.65
CA GLU A 323 16.55 2.86 -11.90
C GLU A 323 18.00 2.79 -11.34
N ASN A 324 18.69 1.68 -11.60
CA ASN A 324 20.04 1.45 -11.09
C ASN A 324 21.08 2.37 -11.75
N ASN A 325 22.00 2.92 -10.94
CA ASN A 325 23.08 3.81 -11.38
C ASN A 325 22.58 5.04 -12.17
N THR A 326 21.41 5.57 -11.82
CA THR A 326 20.84 6.78 -12.41
C THR A 326 20.73 7.91 -11.39
N GLN A 327 20.73 9.14 -11.86
CA GLN A 327 20.42 10.30 -11.05
C GLN A 327 18.90 10.34 -10.80
N LEU A 328 18.47 10.47 -9.54
CA LEU A 328 17.04 10.50 -9.20
C LEU A 328 16.43 11.90 -9.31
N PHE A 329 17.19 12.94 -8.96
CA PHE A 329 16.72 14.32 -8.90
C PHE A 329 17.37 15.17 -9.99
N GLY A 330 16.62 16.16 -10.51
CA GLY A 330 17.13 17.13 -11.48
C GLY A 330 17.49 16.52 -12.85
N ARG A 331 16.91 15.37 -13.21
CA ARG A 331 17.06 14.78 -14.54
C ARG A 331 16.36 15.63 -15.58
N GLU A 332 17.03 15.80 -16.72
CA GLU A 332 16.47 16.50 -17.88
C GLU A 332 16.31 15.54 -19.08
N GLY A 333 15.50 15.94 -20.04
CA GLY A 333 15.26 15.19 -21.27
C GLY A 333 14.11 14.19 -21.13
N ILE A 334 14.18 13.10 -21.90
CA ILE A 334 13.13 12.06 -21.90
C ILE A 334 13.39 11.10 -20.75
N LEU A 335 12.53 11.11 -19.75
CA LEU A 335 12.62 10.25 -18.58
C LEU A 335 11.90 8.91 -18.76
N ALA A 336 11.20 8.72 -19.88
CA ALA A 336 10.45 7.53 -20.18
C ALA A 336 11.31 6.27 -20.35
N GLN A 337 10.87 5.16 -19.77
CA GLN A 337 11.33 3.82 -20.08
C GLN A 337 10.75 3.39 -21.44
N GLN A 338 11.61 2.94 -22.37
CA GLN A 338 11.18 2.42 -23.68
C GLN A 338 11.55 0.95 -23.81
N TYR A 339 10.57 0.11 -24.12
CA TYR A 339 10.76 -1.34 -24.14
C TYR A 339 9.75 -2.06 -25.05
N LEU A 340 10.05 -3.32 -25.34
CA LEU A 340 9.17 -4.26 -26.03
C LEU A 340 8.89 -5.45 -25.11
N LEU A 341 7.62 -5.79 -24.91
CA LEU A 341 7.20 -7.06 -24.30
C LEU A 341 6.79 -8.05 -25.37
N GLU A 342 7.33 -9.27 -25.27
CA GLU A 342 7.05 -10.38 -26.17
C GLU A 342 6.67 -11.64 -25.39
N TYR A 343 5.93 -12.53 -26.01
CA TYR A 343 5.60 -13.84 -25.46
C TYR A 343 5.87 -14.98 -26.46
N SER A 344 6.08 -16.17 -25.93
CA SER A 344 6.27 -17.37 -26.72
C SER A 344 5.76 -18.61 -25.99
N THR A 345 5.40 -19.65 -26.73
CA THR A 345 5.10 -20.99 -26.18
C THR A 345 6.27 -21.95 -26.30
N ASP A 346 7.23 -21.67 -27.17
CA ASP A 346 8.32 -22.59 -27.56
C ASP A 346 9.73 -21.98 -27.47
N LYS A 347 9.85 -20.70 -27.01
CA LYS A 347 11.07 -19.91 -26.90
C LYS A 347 11.73 -19.59 -28.24
N LYS A 348 11.15 -20.00 -29.36
CA LYS A 348 11.65 -19.76 -30.71
C LYS A 348 10.82 -18.74 -31.48
N ASN A 349 9.48 -18.88 -31.40
CA ASN A 349 8.53 -18.03 -32.08
C ASN A 349 8.00 -16.99 -31.12
N TRP A 350 8.56 -15.78 -31.19
CA TRP A 350 8.16 -14.65 -30.33
C TRP A 350 7.10 -13.81 -31.00
N LYS A 351 6.10 -13.42 -30.23
CA LYS A 351 5.00 -12.53 -30.66
C LYS A 351 4.98 -11.30 -29.78
N LYS A 352 4.74 -10.16 -30.38
CA LYS A 352 4.61 -8.90 -29.66
C LYS A 352 3.40 -8.93 -28.74
N LEU A 353 3.59 -8.51 -27.49
CA LEU A 353 2.56 -8.39 -26.47
C LEU A 353 2.25 -6.92 -26.16
N VAL A 354 3.29 -6.11 -25.91
CA VAL A 354 3.19 -4.67 -25.68
C VAL A 354 4.37 -3.98 -26.37
N ASP A 355 4.07 -2.90 -27.08
CA ASP A 355 5.08 -2.06 -27.73
C ASP A 355 5.09 -0.68 -27.07
N LYS A 356 6.13 -0.42 -26.28
CA LYS A 356 6.45 0.87 -25.62
C LYS A 356 7.78 1.43 -26.14
N THR A 357 8.21 1.05 -27.34
CA THR A 357 9.50 1.46 -27.92
C THR A 357 9.58 2.97 -28.22
N THR A 358 8.45 3.66 -28.26
CA THR A 358 8.34 5.11 -28.48
C THR A 358 7.67 5.83 -27.31
N ASN A 359 7.63 5.19 -26.12
CA ASN A 359 7.00 5.76 -24.94
C ASN A 359 7.64 7.12 -24.55
N GLN A 360 6.80 8.08 -24.16
CA GLN A 360 7.22 9.41 -23.68
C GLN A 360 6.79 9.67 -22.22
N GLU A 361 6.04 8.73 -21.62
CA GLU A 361 5.52 8.86 -20.27
C GLU A 361 6.58 8.41 -19.25
N ASP A 362 6.87 9.27 -18.28
CA ASP A 362 7.74 8.92 -17.12
C ASP A 362 6.93 8.07 -16.12
N LEU A 363 6.95 6.76 -16.32
CA LEU A 363 6.28 5.79 -15.45
C LEU A 363 7.25 4.65 -15.15
N THR A 364 7.77 4.61 -13.93
CA THR A 364 8.65 3.53 -13.47
C THR A 364 7.88 2.25 -13.12
N HIS A 365 6.55 2.34 -12.96
CA HIS A 365 5.66 1.22 -12.69
C HIS A 365 4.68 1.07 -13.84
N GLN A 366 4.88 0.03 -14.64
CA GLN A 366 4.08 -0.24 -15.82
C GLN A 366 3.18 -1.45 -15.57
N TYR A 367 1.87 -1.29 -15.78
CA TYR A 367 0.89 -2.35 -15.62
C TYR A 367 0.04 -2.50 -16.89
N HIS A 368 0.12 -3.69 -17.49
CA HIS A 368 -0.53 -4.01 -18.77
C HIS A 368 -1.56 -5.11 -18.59
N VAL A 369 -2.83 -4.77 -18.78
CA VAL A 369 -3.95 -5.72 -18.80
C VAL A 369 -4.29 -6.06 -20.24
N PHE A 370 -4.42 -7.36 -20.54
CA PHE A 370 -4.72 -7.83 -21.89
C PHE A 370 -6.22 -8.08 -22.05
N LYS A 371 -6.87 -7.32 -22.95
CA LYS A 371 -8.30 -7.52 -23.28
C LYS A 371 -8.56 -8.95 -23.76
N ILE A 372 -7.61 -9.52 -24.52
CA ILE A 372 -7.61 -10.91 -24.97
C ILE A 372 -6.41 -11.60 -24.29
N PRO A 373 -6.64 -12.51 -23.33
CA PRO A 373 -5.57 -13.25 -22.68
C PRO A 373 -4.75 -14.07 -23.70
N VAL A 374 -3.45 -14.19 -23.46
CA VAL A 374 -2.56 -14.96 -24.34
C VAL A 374 -2.14 -16.28 -23.69
N LYS A 375 -1.89 -17.29 -24.53
CA LYS A 375 -1.25 -18.54 -24.10
C LYS A 375 0.25 -18.39 -24.23
N ALA A 376 0.96 -18.45 -23.10
CA ALA A 376 2.42 -18.26 -23.08
C ALA A 376 3.08 -19.17 -22.04
N ARG A 377 4.29 -19.62 -22.36
CA ARG A 377 5.24 -20.19 -21.40
C ARG A 377 6.37 -19.21 -21.10
N TYR A 378 6.77 -18.42 -22.09
CA TYR A 378 7.87 -17.47 -21.96
C TYR A 378 7.35 -16.05 -22.14
N ILE A 379 7.80 -15.14 -21.27
CA ILE A 379 7.59 -13.70 -21.40
C ILE A 379 8.94 -13.03 -21.35
N LYS A 380 9.18 -12.07 -22.27
CA LYS A 380 10.46 -11.37 -22.40
C LYS A 380 10.22 -9.86 -22.50
N VAL A 381 11.00 -9.08 -21.76
CA VAL A 381 11.11 -7.65 -21.94
C VAL A 381 12.48 -7.32 -22.54
N THR A 382 12.47 -6.50 -23.58
CA THR A 382 13.68 -6.01 -24.25
C THR A 382 13.78 -4.50 -24.11
N ASN A 383 14.90 -4.01 -23.63
CA ASN A 383 15.19 -2.58 -23.48
C ASN A 383 15.36 -1.89 -24.85
N TYR A 384 14.74 -0.74 -25.01
CA TYR A 384 15.00 0.20 -26.11
C TYR A 384 15.64 1.48 -25.59
N ARG A 385 15.31 1.89 -24.37
CA ARG A 385 15.89 3.03 -23.69
C ARG A 385 15.60 3.00 -22.18
N VAL A 386 16.60 3.37 -21.41
CA VAL A 386 16.45 3.77 -20.00
C VAL A 386 16.81 5.25 -19.84
N PRO A 387 16.22 5.98 -18.89
CA PRO A 387 16.50 7.43 -18.70
C PRO A 387 17.90 7.72 -18.12
N GLY A 388 18.68 6.68 -17.84
CA GLY A 388 20.05 6.73 -17.33
C GLY A 388 20.41 5.43 -16.62
N GLY A 389 21.68 5.23 -16.34
CA GLY A 389 22.18 4.04 -15.66
C GLY A 389 22.07 2.75 -16.47
N THR A 390 21.70 1.67 -15.80
CA THR A 390 21.59 0.33 -16.40
C THR A 390 20.11 -0.08 -16.55
N PHE A 391 19.84 -1.06 -17.45
CA PHE A 391 18.49 -1.62 -17.52
C PHE A 391 18.26 -2.55 -16.32
N ALA A 392 17.38 -2.14 -15.39
CA ALA A 392 17.16 -2.82 -14.12
C ALA A 392 15.68 -2.94 -13.79
N ILE A 393 15.28 -4.10 -13.24
CA ILE A 393 13.89 -4.43 -12.92
C ILE A 393 13.83 -5.05 -11.53
N SER A 394 13.05 -4.43 -10.62
CA SER A 394 12.77 -4.95 -9.28
C SER A 394 11.56 -5.89 -9.24
N GLY A 395 10.64 -5.77 -10.20
CA GLY A 395 9.51 -6.67 -10.31
C GLY A 395 9.11 -6.93 -11.75
N PHE A 396 9.19 -8.20 -12.18
CA PHE A 396 8.61 -8.67 -13.42
C PHE A 396 7.52 -9.68 -13.13
N ARG A 397 6.34 -9.15 -12.90
CA ARG A 397 5.21 -9.87 -12.36
C ARG A 397 4.23 -10.25 -13.47
N VAL A 398 3.98 -11.54 -13.65
CA VAL A 398 3.07 -12.10 -14.67
C VAL A 398 1.84 -12.66 -13.97
N PHE A 399 0.67 -12.17 -14.34
CA PHE A 399 -0.59 -12.57 -13.72
C PHE A 399 -1.49 -13.32 -14.70
N GLY A 400 -2.21 -14.30 -14.17
CA GLY A 400 -3.14 -15.07 -14.97
C GLY A 400 -3.67 -16.31 -14.27
N THR A 401 -3.82 -17.38 -15.05
CA THR A 401 -4.24 -18.70 -14.55
C THR A 401 -3.25 -19.76 -15.02
N GLY A 402 -2.62 -20.43 -14.08
CA GLY A 402 -1.72 -21.54 -14.33
C GLY A 402 -2.45 -22.79 -14.81
N THR A 403 -1.67 -23.86 -15.02
CA THR A 403 -2.19 -25.20 -15.31
C THR A 403 -1.99 -26.08 -14.07
N GLY A 404 -3.03 -26.70 -13.57
CA GLY A 404 -2.93 -27.58 -12.42
C GLY A 404 -4.02 -27.34 -11.38
N LYS A 405 -3.77 -27.85 -10.18
CA LYS A 405 -4.74 -27.79 -9.07
C LYS A 405 -4.45 -26.57 -8.17
N LYS A 406 -5.48 -26.09 -7.49
CA LYS A 406 -5.32 -25.16 -6.36
C LYS A 406 -4.41 -25.78 -5.30
N PRO A 407 -3.79 -24.98 -4.43
CA PRO A 407 -3.06 -25.50 -3.28
C PRO A 407 -3.92 -26.39 -2.40
N ALA A 408 -3.29 -27.34 -1.74
CA ALA A 408 -3.97 -28.09 -0.68
C ALA A 408 -4.24 -27.20 0.53
N LYS A 409 -5.24 -27.56 1.32
CA LYS A 409 -5.62 -26.84 2.53
C LYS A 409 -4.57 -27.00 3.63
N VAL A 410 -4.29 -25.93 4.36
CA VAL A 410 -3.55 -26.02 5.64
C VAL A 410 -4.52 -26.50 6.71
N ASN A 411 -4.36 -27.76 7.12
CA ASN A 411 -5.29 -28.40 8.08
C ASN A 411 -4.90 -28.13 9.54
N SER A 412 -3.62 -27.85 9.80
CA SER A 412 -3.11 -27.58 11.15
C SER A 412 -1.87 -26.71 11.09
N PHE A 413 -1.68 -25.90 12.13
CA PHE A 413 -0.49 -25.10 12.37
C PHE A 413 -0.28 -24.97 13.89
N GLU A 414 0.92 -24.62 14.30
CA GLU A 414 1.20 -24.19 15.67
C GLU A 414 1.23 -22.66 15.74
N ALA A 415 0.77 -22.10 16.85
CA ALA A 415 0.86 -20.69 17.17
C ALA A 415 1.36 -20.55 18.61
N ILE A 416 2.63 -20.19 18.77
CA ILE A 416 3.30 -20.10 20.07
C ILE A 416 3.52 -18.63 20.41
N ARG A 417 2.77 -18.13 21.41
CA ARG A 417 2.94 -16.78 21.94
C ARG A 417 4.18 -16.72 22.80
N ASP A 418 5.01 -15.68 22.60
CA ASP A 418 6.21 -15.47 23.39
C ASP A 418 5.83 -15.06 24.83
N ILE A 419 6.31 -15.82 25.80
CA ILE A 419 6.02 -15.57 27.23
C ILE A 419 6.76 -14.30 27.71
N SER A 420 7.94 -14.02 27.17
CA SER A 420 8.75 -12.87 27.56
C SER A 420 8.27 -11.56 26.94
N ASP A 421 7.73 -11.63 25.72
CA ASP A 421 7.11 -10.50 25.03
C ASP A 421 5.80 -10.92 24.34
N PRO A 422 4.67 -10.82 25.04
CA PRO A 422 3.38 -11.29 24.52
C PRO A 422 2.83 -10.47 23.33
N ARG A 423 3.58 -9.49 22.80
CA ARG A 423 3.31 -8.85 21.51
C ARG A 423 3.76 -9.69 20.34
N ASN A 424 4.51 -10.77 20.58
CA ASN A 424 5.07 -11.67 19.58
C ASN A 424 4.33 -13.01 19.59
N VAL A 425 4.14 -13.59 18.40
CA VAL A 425 3.69 -14.96 18.19
C VAL A 425 4.44 -15.56 17.01
N THR A 426 4.89 -16.80 17.14
CA THR A 426 5.45 -17.56 16.02
C THR A 426 4.44 -18.59 15.56
N LEU A 427 4.12 -18.55 14.26
CA LEU A 427 3.29 -19.55 13.61
C LEU A 427 4.16 -20.45 12.75
N SER A 428 3.90 -21.75 12.76
CA SER A 428 4.55 -22.73 11.89
C SER A 428 3.55 -23.74 11.34
N TRP A 429 3.71 -24.12 10.06
CA TRP A 429 2.81 -25.03 9.36
C TRP A 429 3.57 -25.90 8.35
N LYS A 430 2.91 -26.94 7.85
CA LYS A 430 3.49 -27.77 6.80
C LYS A 430 3.28 -27.15 5.42
N LYS A 431 4.33 -27.19 4.58
CA LYS A 431 4.25 -26.78 3.19
C LYS A 431 3.15 -27.55 2.45
N GLN A 432 2.30 -26.81 1.75
CA GLN A 432 1.20 -27.41 1.00
C GLN A 432 1.59 -27.61 -0.48
N PRO A 433 1.20 -28.73 -1.10
CA PRO A 433 1.36 -28.92 -2.54
C PRO A 433 0.73 -27.77 -3.33
N ASN A 434 1.42 -27.29 -4.37
CA ASN A 434 1.04 -26.21 -5.26
C ASN A 434 0.93 -24.82 -4.61
N ALA A 435 1.30 -24.66 -3.33
CA ALA A 435 1.36 -23.35 -2.71
C ALA A 435 2.65 -22.62 -3.11
N ILE A 436 2.52 -21.33 -3.48
CA ILE A 436 3.62 -20.39 -3.64
C ILE A 436 3.72 -19.44 -2.45
N GLY A 437 2.66 -19.36 -1.66
CA GLY A 437 2.61 -18.54 -0.46
C GLY A 437 1.36 -18.78 0.37
N TYR A 438 1.24 -18.03 1.45
CA TYR A 438 0.18 -18.13 2.45
C TYR A 438 -0.30 -16.75 2.88
N ASN A 439 -1.61 -16.62 3.12
CA ASN A 439 -2.18 -15.48 3.82
C ASN A 439 -2.48 -15.92 5.26
N ILE A 440 -1.79 -15.28 6.20
CA ILE A 440 -2.01 -15.48 7.62
C ILE A 440 -3.07 -14.48 8.05
N ARG A 441 -4.28 -14.97 8.27
CA ARG A 441 -5.39 -14.15 8.79
C ARG A 441 -5.43 -14.28 10.31
N PHE A 442 -5.59 -13.18 11.01
CA PHE A 442 -5.72 -13.18 12.46
C PHE A 442 -6.60 -12.03 12.96
N GLY A 443 -7.10 -12.16 14.17
CA GLY A 443 -7.96 -11.14 14.76
C GLY A 443 -8.22 -11.37 16.24
N VAL A 444 -8.78 -10.36 16.89
CA VAL A 444 -9.11 -10.36 18.32
C VAL A 444 -10.47 -11.01 18.62
N GLN A 445 -11.23 -11.30 17.58
CA GLN A 445 -12.51 -12.02 17.66
C GLN A 445 -12.45 -13.27 16.79
N LYS A 446 -13.07 -14.35 17.26
CA LYS A 446 -13.02 -15.65 16.60
C LYS A 446 -13.53 -15.65 15.17
N GLU A 447 -14.57 -14.89 14.90
CA GLU A 447 -15.25 -14.86 13.61
C GLU A 447 -14.82 -13.68 12.72
N GLU A 448 -13.94 -12.81 13.23
CA GLU A 448 -13.49 -11.59 12.58
C GLU A 448 -11.95 -11.54 12.54
N LEU A 449 -11.37 -12.19 11.53
CA LEU A 449 -9.92 -12.21 11.33
C LEU A 449 -9.53 -11.03 10.43
N ASN A 450 -9.48 -9.84 11.01
CA ASN A 450 -9.39 -8.56 10.32
C ASN A 450 -7.95 -8.16 9.92
N HIS A 451 -6.94 -8.91 10.39
CA HIS A 451 -5.54 -8.69 10.02
C HIS A 451 -5.09 -9.76 9.04
N ILE A 452 -4.30 -9.38 8.05
CA ILE A 452 -3.82 -10.31 7.03
C ILE A 452 -2.37 -10.01 6.70
N TYR A 453 -1.48 -11.00 6.91
CA TYR A 453 -0.09 -10.95 6.49
C TYR A 453 0.15 -11.97 5.38
N GLN A 454 0.78 -11.55 4.30
CA GLN A 454 1.10 -12.41 3.16
C GLN A 454 2.54 -12.88 3.25
N VAL A 455 2.77 -14.19 3.10
CA VAL A 455 4.10 -14.83 3.17
C VAL A 455 4.34 -15.63 1.91
N TYR A 456 5.48 -15.40 1.27
CA TYR A 456 5.91 -16.14 0.09
C TYR A 456 6.97 -17.18 0.42
N GLY A 457 6.74 -18.44 0.05
CA GLY A 457 7.74 -19.52 0.08
C GLY A 457 8.05 -20.13 1.44
N ASP A 458 7.81 -19.42 2.54
CA ASP A 458 8.09 -19.84 3.89
C ASP A 458 6.91 -20.58 4.52
N THR A 459 7.19 -21.32 5.58
CA THR A 459 6.21 -22.08 6.38
C THR A 459 6.29 -21.75 7.87
N GLU A 460 6.92 -20.62 8.18
CA GLU A 460 7.01 -20.03 9.49
C GLU A 460 6.90 -18.51 9.38
N LEU A 461 6.25 -17.88 10.35
CA LEU A 461 6.17 -16.43 10.47
C LEU A 461 6.13 -16.04 11.95
N THR A 462 7.00 -15.12 12.34
CA THR A 462 6.91 -14.45 13.64
C THR A 462 6.24 -13.08 13.47
N ILE A 463 5.00 -12.97 13.93
CA ILE A 463 4.25 -11.71 14.01
C ILE A 463 4.62 -11.03 15.33
N ARG A 464 5.03 -9.75 15.27
CA ARG A 464 5.43 -8.95 16.44
C ARG A 464 4.56 -7.72 16.65
N SER A 465 3.46 -7.68 15.96
CA SER A 465 2.51 -6.55 15.91
C SER A 465 1.28 -6.73 16.82
N LEU A 466 1.24 -7.75 17.68
CA LEU A 466 0.08 -8.01 18.52
C LEU A 466 -0.04 -6.99 19.65
N ASN A 467 -1.27 -6.76 20.12
CA ASN A 467 -1.53 -6.04 21.36
C ASN A 467 -1.24 -6.97 22.55
N LYS A 468 -0.56 -6.40 23.57
CA LYS A 468 -0.35 -7.09 24.82
C LYS A 468 -1.70 -7.36 25.51
N ASP A 469 -1.78 -8.47 26.25
CA ASP A 469 -2.95 -8.87 27.04
C ASP A 469 -4.23 -9.11 26.19
N GLN A 470 -4.10 -9.19 24.87
CA GLN A 470 -5.19 -9.50 23.95
C GLN A 470 -5.09 -10.94 23.44
N LYS A 471 -6.20 -11.68 23.43
CA LYS A 471 -6.28 -12.99 22.78
C LYS A 471 -6.44 -12.83 21.27
N TYR A 472 -5.83 -13.73 20.51
CA TYR A 472 -5.94 -13.78 19.05
C TYR A 472 -6.33 -15.15 18.56
N TRP A 473 -7.04 -15.18 17.42
CA TRP A 473 -7.34 -16.35 16.62
C TRP A 473 -6.63 -16.24 15.27
N PHE A 474 -6.27 -17.39 14.69
CA PHE A 474 -5.51 -17.44 13.44
C PHE A 474 -6.14 -18.41 12.45
N ALA A 475 -5.94 -18.14 11.16
CA ALA A 475 -6.18 -19.05 10.06
C ALA A 475 -5.12 -18.87 8.98
N ILE A 476 -4.78 -19.93 8.26
CA ILE A 476 -3.75 -19.88 7.21
C ILE A 476 -4.37 -20.36 5.90
N ASP A 477 -4.49 -19.43 4.93
CA ASP A 477 -4.94 -19.71 3.58
C ASP A 477 -3.72 -19.98 2.70
N ALA A 478 -3.74 -21.03 1.89
CA ALA A 478 -2.68 -21.30 0.91
C ALA A 478 -3.06 -20.73 -0.44
N PHE A 479 -2.14 -20.02 -1.11
CA PHE A 479 -2.35 -19.54 -2.48
C PHE A 479 -1.26 -20.05 -3.44
N GLY A 480 -1.64 -20.18 -4.71
CA GLY A 480 -0.77 -20.66 -5.78
C GLY A 480 -1.22 -20.14 -7.14
N GLU A 481 -0.60 -20.61 -8.21
CA GLU A 481 -0.86 -20.17 -9.59
C GLU A 481 -2.32 -20.40 -10.06
N ASN A 482 -3.10 -21.21 -9.34
CA ASN A 482 -4.46 -21.61 -9.70
C ASN A 482 -5.53 -21.20 -8.69
N GLY A 483 -5.20 -20.29 -7.78
CA GLY A 483 -6.12 -19.72 -6.83
C GLY A 483 -5.74 -19.91 -5.37
N VAL A 484 -6.70 -19.66 -4.50
CA VAL A 484 -6.58 -19.67 -3.03
C VAL A 484 -7.41 -20.82 -2.45
N THR A 485 -6.87 -21.50 -1.45
CA THR A 485 -7.58 -22.48 -0.62
C THR A 485 -7.58 -21.99 0.82
N ARG A 486 -8.76 -21.73 1.36
CA ARG A 486 -8.92 -21.24 2.73
C ARG A 486 -8.64 -22.33 3.76
N GLY A 487 -7.87 -21.96 4.78
CA GLY A 487 -7.64 -22.77 5.98
C GLY A 487 -8.74 -22.61 7.01
N ASP A 488 -8.80 -23.55 7.93
CA ASP A 488 -9.68 -23.45 9.10
C ASP A 488 -9.03 -22.56 10.16
N MET A 489 -9.87 -21.93 10.94
CA MET A 489 -9.46 -21.14 12.08
C MET A 489 -9.14 -22.06 13.27
N GLN A 490 -8.09 -21.70 14.00
CA GLN A 490 -7.66 -22.34 15.24
C GLN A 490 -7.44 -21.30 16.34
#